data_1a936599ac41d61f27b4323e0abc74eb
#
_entry.id   1a936599ac41d61f27b4323e0abc74eb
#
_cell.length_a   1.000
_cell.length_b   1.000
_cell.length_c   1.000
_cell.angle_alpha   90.00
_cell.angle_beta   90.00
_cell.angle_gamma   90.00
#
_symmetry.space_group_name_H-M   'P 1'
#
loop_
_entity.id
_entity.type
_entity.pdbx_description
1 polymer ?
#
loop_
_entity_poly.entity_id
_entity_poly.type
_entity_poly.pdbx_seq_one_letter_code
_entity_poly.pdbx_strand_id
1 'polypeptide(L)'
;MVNIFRKSVDTDKYFIVTYDLASETNLRDAAWNLAIGQSVGNPNVRNQWESDELFENNSCIVLGDEEELKSINNGLVKIAFPVINIDFKTDGISHLLVNIMGGQMDIDNITKCAVKDIWFPQHIEDLFLGPKFGIKGIREYTKTFHKPLFGAIVKPKIGITPQTLLEMVKELVEGGVNFIKEDEIMSNPAFCTIEERVPLIAEYLKDKNVVYCVSIHSDYPHILDRVKRVYELGGNGVHINFWCGLGVYKAVRELDLPIFLHFQKSGDKILTNRNHAYYIDWTVICKLAGMMGVDFIHAGMIGGYYKWPESEVVDSIKELHKYGVMPALSCGFHPGLTEWVTEKVGIDYMANVGGAIHGHPDGTLAGAKAMKQSIDKTYDTEYNKAIQKWGSK
;
A
#
# COMPACT_ATOMS: atom_id res chain seq x y z
N MET A 1 -39.64 9.13 11.32
CA MET A 1 -38.18 8.91 11.40
C MET A 1 -37.81 8.04 10.20
N VAL A 2 -36.91 8.50 9.34
CA VAL A 2 -36.50 7.74 8.15
C VAL A 2 -35.82 6.44 8.60
N ASN A 3 -36.21 5.30 8.01
CA ASN A 3 -35.60 4.02 8.33
C ASN A 3 -34.30 3.88 7.54
N ILE A 4 -33.16 3.80 8.25
CA ILE A 4 -31.84 3.59 7.68
C ILE A 4 -31.41 2.12 7.60
N PHE A 5 -32.23 1.17 8.10
CA PHE A 5 -31.97 -0.27 7.97
C PHE A 5 -32.63 -0.78 6.70
N ARG A 6 -31.86 -1.27 5.74
CA ARG A 6 -32.36 -1.75 4.44
C ARG A 6 -31.63 -3.05 4.04
N LYS A 7 -32.32 -3.88 3.24
CA LYS A 7 -31.70 -5.11 2.70
C LYS A 7 -30.75 -4.84 1.54
N SER A 8 -30.98 -3.73 0.81
CA SER A 8 -30.18 -3.31 -0.36
C SER A 8 -30.28 -1.81 -0.57
N VAL A 9 -29.35 -1.27 -1.33
CA VAL A 9 -29.33 0.11 -1.82
C VAL A 9 -29.09 0.13 -3.32
N ASP A 10 -29.33 1.29 -3.93
CA ASP A 10 -28.93 1.58 -5.30
C ASP A 10 -27.40 1.69 -5.35
N THR A 11 -26.74 0.68 -5.93
CA THR A 11 -25.27 0.58 -5.99
C THR A 11 -24.59 1.71 -6.78
N ASP A 12 -25.34 2.46 -7.59
CA ASP A 12 -24.79 3.64 -8.28
C ASP A 12 -24.74 4.88 -7.38
N LYS A 13 -25.50 4.88 -6.29
CA LYS A 13 -25.58 6.03 -5.35
C LYS A 13 -24.79 5.87 -4.07
N TYR A 14 -24.28 4.66 -3.80
CA TYR A 14 -23.61 4.35 -2.54
C TYR A 14 -22.34 3.56 -2.78
N PHE A 15 -21.29 3.88 -2.05
CA PHE A 15 -20.18 2.94 -1.77
C PHE A 15 -20.46 2.23 -0.46
N ILE A 16 -19.92 1.02 -0.29
CA ILE A 16 -20.26 0.16 0.85
C ILE A 16 -19.00 -0.17 1.65
N VAL A 17 -19.02 0.13 2.95
CA VAL A 17 -17.95 -0.21 3.88
C VAL A 17 -18.38 -1.39 4.74
N THR A 18 -17.52 -2.39 4.82
CA THR A 18 -17.69 -3.53 5.73
C THR A 18 -16.85 -3.28 6.98
N TYR A 19 -17.53 -3.21 8.11
CA TYR A 19 -16.92 -3.08 9.43
C TYR A 19 -16.97 -4.41 10.18
N ASP A 20 -15.93 -4.70 10.96
CA ASP A 20 -15.97 -5.69 12.03
C ASP A 20 -16.16 -4.92 13.34
N LEU A 21 -17.40 -4.94 13.84
CA LEU A 21 -17.82 -4.16 15.01
C LEU A 21 -17.99 -5.04 16.23
N ALA A 22 -17.71 -4.48 17.42
CA ALA A 22 -18.20 -4.97 18.69
C ALA A 22 -18.73 -3.82 19.54
N SER A 23 -19.75 -4.09 20.35
CA SER A 23 -20.44 -3.10 21.18
C SER A 23 -20.69 -3.66 22.58
N GLU A 24 -20.74 -2.77 23.56
CA GLU A 24 -21.15 -3.12 24.94
C GLU A 24 -22.62 -3.54 25.00
N THR A 25 -23.47 -3.11 24.07
CA THR A 25 -24.89 -3.41 24.03
C THR A 25 -25.24 -4.37 22.88
N ASN A 26 -25.51 -3.84 21.71
CA ASN A 26 -25.86 -4.61 20.51
C ASN A 26 -25.36 -3.92 19.24
N LEU A 27 -25.26 -4.65 18.13
CA LEU A 27 -24.77 -4.10 16.87
C LEU A 27 -25.75 -3.16 16.19
N ARG A 28 -27.03 -3.28 16.45
CA ARG A 28 -28.04 -2.36 15.89
C ARG A 28 -27.76 -0.92 16.31
N ASP A 29 -27.55 -0.70 17.60
CA ASP A 29 -27.34 0.64 18.16
C ASP A 29 -25.96 1.19 17.76
N ALA A 30 -24.94 0.35 17.79
CA ALA A 30 -23.60 0.74 17.32
C ALA A 30 -23.60 1.12 15.84
N ALA A 31 -24.22 0.32 14.97
CA ALA A 31 -24.29 0.59 13.53
C ALA A 31 -25.15 1.83 13.24
N TRP A 32 -26.25 2.02 13.98
CA TRP A 32 -27.09 3.21 13.85
C TRP A 32 -26.31 4.49 14.23
N ASN A 33 -25.61 4.45 15.36
CA ASN A 33 -24.79 5.56 15.84
C ASN A 33 -23.70 5.91 14.82
N LEU A 34 -22.98 4.90 14.31
CA LEU A 34 -21.95 5.09 13.32
C LEU A 34 -22.51 5.66 12.01
N ALA A 35 -23.61 5.09 11.49
CA ALA A 35 -24.23 5.52 10.23
C ALA A 35 -24.74 6.97 10.28
N ILE A 36 -25.49 7.33 11.32
CA ILE A 36 -26.05 8.67 11.46
C ILE A 36 -24.95 9.70 11.78
N GLY A 37 -24.08 9.39 12.72
CA GLY A 37 -23.03 10.30 13.16
C GLY A 37 -21.95 10.56 12.12
N GLN A 38 -21.70 9.62 11.22
CA GLN A 38 -20.79 9.79 10.09
C GLN A 38 -21.47 10.35 8.83
N SER A 39 -22.73 10.79 8.93
CA SER A 39 -23.46 11.38 7.79
C SER A 39 -24.24 12.64 8.16
N VAL A 40 -25.45 12.51 8.66
CA VAL A 40 -26.41 13.63 8.66
C VAL A 40 -26.65 14.28 10.01
N GLY A 41 -26.25 13.69 11.12
CA GLY A 41 -26.60 14.27 12.39
C GLY A 41 -25.97 13.66 13.63
N ASN A 42 -26.40 14.20 14.77
CA ASN A 42 -26.05 13.65 16.06
C ASN A 42 -26.96 12.45 16.36
N PRO A 43 -26.43 11.26 16.68
CA PRO A 43 -27.22 10.08 16.98
C PRO A 43 -28.24 10.26 18.10
N ASN A 44 -27.95 11.14 19.06
CA ASN A 44 -28.78 11.31 20.26
C ASN A 44 -29.81 12.45 20.16
N VAL A 45 -29.60 13.40 19.23
CA VAL A 45 -30.43 14.62 19.15
C VAL A 45 -30.64 15.00 17.70
N ARG A 46 -31.90 14.99 17.26
CA ARG A 46 -32.30 15.55 15.94
C ARG A 46 -32.64 17.03 16.11
N ASN A 47 -31.98 17.89 15.36
CA ASN A 47 -32.24 19.34 15.38
C ASN A 47 -33.24 19.76 14.26
N GLN A 48 -33.70 21.00 14.30
CA GLN A 48 -34.71 21.52 13.38
C GLN A 48 -34.26 21.56 11.90
N TRP A 49 -32.96 21.52 11.62
CA TRP A 49 -32.40 21.57 10.27
C TRP A 49 -32.23 20.18 9.65
N GLU A 50 -32.37 19.13 10.43
CA GLU A 50 -32.28 17.74 9.98
C GLU A 50 -33.62 17.26 9.45
N SER A 51 -33.99 17.69 8.24
CA SER A 51 -35.26 17.34 7.58
C SER A 51 -35.28 15.86 7.18
N ASP A 52 -36.49 15.30 6.92
CA ASP A 52 -36.62 13.94 6.39
C ASP A 52 -35.99 13.83 5.01
N GLU A 53 -36.11 14.85 4.16
CA GLU A 53 -35.47 14.90 2.84
C GLU A 53 -33.94 14.85 2.93
N LEU A 54 -33.35 15.58 3.89
CA LEU A 54 -31.89 15.51 4.15
C LEU A 54 -31.49 14.09 4.55
N PHE A 55 -32.24 13.44 5.42
CA PHE A 55 -31.97 12.06 5.83
C PHE A 55 -32.11 11.08 4.66
N GLU A 56 -33.12 11.23 3.81
CA GLU A 56 -33.32 10.37 2.65
C GLU A 56 -32.19 10.46 1.63
N ASN A 57 -31.65 11.64 1.41
CA ASN A 57 -30.62 11.89 0.40
C ASN A 57 -29.19 11.67 0.89
N ASN A 58 -28.91 11.96 2.16
CA ASN A 58 -27.54 12.07 2.67
C ASN A 58 -27.20 11.12 3.82
N SER A 59 -28.18 10.39 4.42
CA SER A 59 -27.84 9.46 5.49
C SER A 59 -27.15 8.20 4.97
N CYS A 60 -26.20 7.70 5.75
CA CYS A 60 -25.72 6.35 5.57
C CYS A 60 -26.82 5.33 5.87
N ILE A 61 -26.77 4.20 5.18
CA ILE A 61 -27.73 3.09 5.30
C ILE A 61 -27.02 1.88 5.87
N VAL A 62 -27.57 1.30 6.93
CA VAL A 62 -27.10 0.01 7.47
C VAL A 62 -27.74 -1.11 6.65
N LEU A 63 -26.90 -1.95 6.04
CA LEU A 63 -27.33 -3.08 5.22
C LEU A 63 -27.47 -4.34 6.08
N GLY A 64 -28.68 -4.81 6.28
CA GLY A 64 -28.96 -6.01 7.07
C GLY A 64 -30.36 -6.02 7.67
N ASP A 65 -30.61 -7.05 8.49
CA ASP A 65 -31.85 -7.17 9.25
C ASP A 65 -31.69 -6.50 10.62
N GLU A 66 -32.54 -5.53 10.92
CA GLU A 66 -32.46 -4.75 12.16
C GLU A 66 -32.63 -5.62 13.41
N GLU A 67 -33.54 -6.62 13.36
CA GLU A 67 -33.81 -7.51 14.50
C GLU A 67 -32.65 -8.48 14.74
N GLU A 68 -32.00 -8.95 13.67
CA GLU A 68 -30.78 -9.75 13.80
C GLU A 68 -29.67 -8.95 14.51
N LEU A 69 -29.44 -7.70 14.10
CA LEU A 69 -28.42 -6.83 14.71
C LEU A 69 -28.72 -6.49 16.19
N LYS A 70 -30.00 -6.46 16.60
CA LYS A 70 -30.38 -6.30 18.02
C LYS A 70 -29.99 -7.51 18.88
N SER A 71 -29.92 -8.70 18.29
CA SER A 71 -29.66 -9.94 18.99
C SER A 71 -28.18 -10.26 19.23
N ILE A 72 -27.26 -9.54 18.58
CA ILE A 72 -25.82 -9.76 18.65
C ILE A 72 -25.07 -8.50 19.05
N ASN A 73 -23.88 -8.64 19.63
CA ASN A 73 -23.04 -7.54 20.05
C ASN A 73 -21.68 -7.49 19.35
N ASN A 74 -21.38 -8.41 18.45
CA ASN A 74 -20.18 -8.41 17.62
C ASN A 74 -20.45 -9.09 16.28
N GLY A 75 -19.76 -8.65 15.24
CA GLY A 75 -19.86 -9.23 13.89
C GLY A 75 -19.59 -8.25 12.76
N LEU A 76 -19.78 -8.73 11.55
CA LEU A 76 -19.61 -7.89 10.35
C LEU A 76 -20.89 -7.09 10.09
N VAL A 77 -20.72 -5.79 9.94
CA VAL A 77 -21.78 -4.84 9.57
C VAL A 77 -21.39 -4.12 8.29
N LYS A 78 -22.33 -4.02 7.36
CA LYS A 78 -22.14 -3.24 6.14
C LYS A 78 -22.90 -1.92 6.23
N ILE A 79 -22.21 -0.82 5.98
CA ILE A 79 -22.80 0.52 5.93
C ILE A 79 -22.59 1.09 4.53
N ALA A 80 -23.66 1.50 3.89
CA ALA A 80 -23.65 2.15 2.59
C ALA A 80 -23.61 3.67 2.80
N PHE A 81 -22.61 4.32 2.25
CA PHE A 81 -22.37 5.77 2.32
C PHE A 81 -22.78 6.43 1.02
N PRO A 82 -23.58 7.50 1.03
CA PRO A 82 -23.96 8.19 -0.18
C PRO A 82 -22.76 8.80 -0.90
N VAL A 83 -22.55 8.48 -2.18
CA VAL A 83 -21.45 9.04 -2.98
C VAL A 83 -21.54 10.57 -3.11
N ILE A 84 -22.76 11.12 -3.05
CA ILE A 84 -23.00 12.56 -3.14
C ILE A 84 -22.38 13.35 -1.98
N ASN A 85 -22.06 12.70 -0.86
CA ASN A 85 -21.46 13.35 0.31
C ASN A 85 -19.94 13.60 0.16
N ILE A 86 -19.32 13.07 -0.91
CA ILE A 86 -17.85 13.17 -1.10
C ILE A 86 -17.55 13.63 -2.53
N ASP A 87 -16.75 14.67 -2.68
CA ASP A 87 -16.08 14.98 -3.95
C ASP A 87 -14.82 14.08 -4.11
N PHE A 88 -15.00 12.89 -4.69
CA PHE A 88 -13.88 11.96 -4.90
C PHE A 88 -12.81 12.50 -5.83
N LYS A 89 -13.13 13.48 -6.68
CA LYS A 89 -12.17 14.07 -7.61
C LYS A 89 -11.19 15.02 -6.91
N THR A 90 -11.69 15.90 -6.05
CA THR A 90 -10.86 16.92 -5.36
C THR A 90 -10.49 16.53 -3.94
N ASP A 91 -11.45 16.08 -3.14
CA ASP A 91 -11.22 15.72 -1.74
C ASP A 91 -10.65 14.28 -1.59
N GLY A 92 -11.02 13.41 -2.52
CA GLY A 92 -10.40 12.11 -2.74
C GLY A 92 -10.41 11.18 -1.51
N ILE A 93 -9.33 10.44 -1.37
CA ILE A 93 -9.16 9.44 -0.30
C ILE A 93 -9.10 10.07 1.09
N SER A 94 -8.61 11.30 1.22
CA SER A 94 -8.53 11.97 2.53
C SER A 94 -9.92 12.20 3.12
N HIS A 95 -10.87 12.72 2.34
CA HIS A 95 -12.26 12.92 2.79
C HIS A 95 -13.01 11.60 2.94
N LEU A 96 -12.77 10.61 2.07
CA LEU A 96 -13.29 9.25 2.25
C LEU A 96 -12.94 8.71 3.65
N LEU A 97 -11.66 8.80 4.05
CA LEU A 97 -11.21 8.28 5.35
C LEU A 97 -11.84 9.03 6.52
N VAL A 98 -12.05 10.35 6.42
CA VAL A 98 -12.78 11.13 7.42
C VAL A 98 -14.24 10.64 7.54
N ASN A 99 -14.89 10.30 6.41
CA ASN A 99 -16.26 9.79 6.43
C ASN A 99 -16.37 8.40 7.06
N ILE A 100 -15.45 7.49 6.77
CA ILE A 100 -15.55 6.09 7.20
C ILE A 100 -14.84 5.80 8.53
N MET A 101 -13.92 6.66 8.94
CA MET A 101 -13.11 6.51 10.17
C MET A 101 -13.08 7.82 10.98
N GLY A 102 -14.20 8.50 11.07
CA GLY A 102 -14.33 9.76 11.81
C GLY A 102 -14.73 9.58 13.27
N GLY A 103 -15.12 10.68 13.92
CA GLY A 103 -15.32 10.76 15.35
C GLY A 103 -16.37 9.81 15.95
N GLN A 104 -17.26 9.23 15.14
CA GLN A 104 -18.22 8.26 15.65
C GLN A 104 -17.62 6.88 15.95
N MET A 105 -16.41 6.60 15.47
CA MET A 105 -15.67 5.41 15.91
C MET A 105 -15.19 5.52 17.36
N ASP A 106 -15.05 6.74 17.88
CA ASP A 106 -14.54 7.02 19.23
C ASP A 106 -15.62 6.95 20.31
N ILE A 107 -16.86 6.55 19.96
CA ILE A 107 -17.96 6.45 20.92
C ILE A 107 -17.74 5.27 21.87
N ASP A 108 -17.82 5.51 23.19
CA ASP A 108 -17.48 4.54 24.25
C ASP A 108 -18.22 3.20 24.13
N ASN A 109 -19.46 3.18 23.62
CA ASN A 109 -20.20 1.93 23.45
C ASN A 109 -19.70 1.03 22.30
N ILE A 110 -18.81 1.54 21.42
CA ILE A 110 -18.15 0.76 20.38
C ILE A 110 -16.81 0.28 20.93
N THR A 111 -16.71 -1.00 21.24
CA THR A 111 -15.50 -1.61 21.83
C THR A 111 -14.52 -2.14 20.78
N LYS A 112 -14.99 -2.29 19.55
CA LYS A 112 -14.17 -2.63 18.37
C LYS A 112 -14.77 -2.02 17.13
N CYS A 113 -13.94 -1.41 16.30
CA CYS A 113 -14.33 -0.95 14.97
C CYS A 113 -13.16 -1.13 13.99
N ALA A 114 -13.29 -2.06 13.06
CA ALA A 114 -12.27 -2.32 12.06
C ALA A 114 -12.86 -2.22 10.65
N VAL A 115 -12.23 -1.42 9.78
CA VAL A 115 -12.61 -1.34 8.37
C VAL A 115 -12.02 -2.55 7.64
N LYS A 116 -12.88 -3.47 7.19
CA LYS A 116 -12.51 -4.75 6.58
C LYS A 116 -12.48 -4.72 5.06
N ASP A 117 -13.37 -3.96 4.45
CA ASP A 117 -13.45 -3.78 3.01
C ASP A 117 -14.22 -2.51 2.67
N ILE A 118 -13.95 -1.97 1.48
CA ILE A 118 -14.71 -0.90 0.85
C ILE A 118 -15.02 -1.35 -0.57
N TRP A 119 -16.30 -1.40 -0.90
CA TRP A 119 -16.75 -1.59 -2.27
C TRP A 119 -17.15 -0.24 -2.87
N PHE A 120 -16.66 0.06 -4.08
CA PHE A 120 -16.99 1.27 -4.81
C PHE A 120 -17.80 0.97 -6.07
N PRO A 121 -18.75 1.84 -6.47
CA PRO A 121 -19.31 1.82 -7.81
C PRO A 121 -18.22 2.10 -8.86
N GLN A 122 -18.35 1.52 -10.05
CA GLN A 122 -17.36 1.67 -11.11
C GLN A 122 -17.06 3.13 -11.46
N HIS A 123 -18.10 3.95 -11.57
CA HIS A 123 -17.95 5.38 -11.90
C HIS A 123 -17.15 6.18 -10.85
N ILE A 124 -17.05 5.70 -9.61
CA ILE A 124 -16.17 6.28 -8.58
C ILE A 124 -14.72 5.80 -8.77
N GLU A 125 -14.52 4.51 -9.04
CA GLU A 125 -13.18 4.00 -9.36
C GLU A 125 -12.60 4.68 -10.60
N ASP A 126 -13.41 4.95 -11.61
CA ASP A 126 -13.02 5.64 -12.86
C ASP A 126 -12.54 7.09 -12.66
N LEU A 127 -12.79 7.70 -11.50
CA LEU A 127 -12.26 9.03 -11.15
C LEU A 127 -10.78 9.01 -10.76
N PHE A 128 -10.23 7.83 -10.52
CA PHE A 128 -8.84 7.63 -10.15
C PHE A 128 -8.03 7.13 -11.34
N LEU A 129 -6.81 7.65 -11.49
CA LEU A 129 -5.98 7.34 -12.67
C LEU A 129 -5.40 5.92 -12.66
N GLY A 130 -5.33 5.28 -11.49
CA GLY A 130 -4.64 4.01 -11.35
C GLY A 130 -3.12 4.08 -11.61
N PRO A 131 -2.42 2.93 -11.61
CA PRO A 131 -0.99 2.86 -11.90
C PRO A 131 -0.66 3.35 -13.30
N LYS A 132 0.40 4.17 -13.43
CA LYS A 132 0.83 4.67 -14.75
C LYS A 132 1.48 3.56 -15.59
N PHE A 133 2.26 2.71 -14.96
CA PHE A 133 2.95 1.60 -15.63
C PHE A 133 2.29 0.26 -15.31
N GLY A 134 1.98 0.03 -14.06
CA GLY A 134 1.45 -1.23 -13.58
C GLY A 134 2.37 -2.42 -13.86
N ILE A 135 1.91 -3.64 -13.58
CA ILE A 135 2.68 -4.87 -13.79
C ILE A 135 3.18 -4.97 -15.25
N LYS A 136 2.31 -4.67 -16.22
CA LYS A 136 2.65 -4.75 -17.64
C LYS A 136 3.78 -3.80 -18.02
N GLY A 137 3.63 -2.51 -17.73
CA GLY A 137 4.64 -1.49 -18.08
C GLY A 137 5.95 -1.69 -17.32
N ILE A 138 5.90 -2.17 -16.06
CA ILE A 138 7.09 -2.56 -15.29
C ILE A 138 7.85 -3.68 -16.00
N ARG A 139 7.16 -4.74 -16.44
CA ARG A 139 7.77 -5.85 -17.16
C ARG A 139 8.34 -5.45 -18.50
N GLU A 140 7.62 -4.60 -19.23
CA GLU A 140 8.10 -4.03 -20.50
C GLU A 140 9.35 -3.16 -20.31
N TYR A 141 9.38 -2.31 -19.29
CA TYR A 141 10.53 -1.46 -18.98
C TYR A 141 11.75 -2.28 -18.53
N THR A 142 11.56 -3.21 -17.59
CA THR A 142 12.65 -4.02 -17.01
C THR A 142 13.08 -5.19 -17.88
N LYS A 143 12.36 -5.47 -18.98
CA LYS A 143 12.55 -6.64 -19.85
C LYS A 143 12.51 -7.95 -19.09
N THR A 144 11.71 -8.02 -18.02
CA THR A 144 11.60 -9.18 -17.14
C THR A 144 10.24 -9.85 -17.32
N PHE A 145 10.23 -10.96 -18.06
CA PHE A 145 9.03 -11.73 -18.36
C PHE A 145 9.16 -13.15 -17.77
N HIS A 146 8.02 -13.78 -17.47
CA HIS A 146 7.90 -15.18 -17.06
C HIS A 146 8.64 -15.58 -15.77
N LYS A 147 9.02 -14.60 -14.93
CA LYS A 147 9.66 -14.82 -13.65
C LYS A 147 9.40 -13.65 -12.71
N PRO A 148 9.61 -13.79 -11.38
CA PRO A 148 9.51 -12.69 -10.44
C PRO A 148 10.47 -11.56 -10.81
N LEU A 149 10.05 -10.32 -10.49
CA LEU A 149 10.94 -9.17 -10.58
C LEU A 149 11.97 -9.23 -9.44
N PHE A 150 13.21 -8.85 -9.74
CA PHE A 150 14.28 -8.81 -8.75
C PHE A 150 14.57 -7.39 -8.32
N GLY A 151 14.29 -7.09 -7.05
CA GLY A 151 14.52 -5.80 -6.40
C GLY A 151 15.51 -5.87 -5.28
N ALA A 152 16.26 -4.78 -5.08
CA ALA A 152 17.18 -4.61 -3.97
C ALA A 152 16.86 -3.36 -3.14
N ILE A 153 17.08 -3.46 -1.82
CA ILE A 153 17.00 -2.33 -0.90
C ILE A 153 18.40 -2.00 -0.44
N VAL A 154 18.84 -0.77 -0.65
CA VAL A 154 20.19 -0.30 -0.27
C VAL A 154 20.42 -0.43 1.25
N LYS A 155 21.57 -0.95 1.62
CA LYS A 155 22.09 -1.03 3.01
C LYS A 155 23.59 -0.74 3.03
N PRO A 156 24.10 0.12 3.95
CA PRO A 156 23.42 0.75 5.12
C PRO A 156 22.26 1.65 4.71
N LYS A 157 21.33 1.86 5.65
CA LYS A 157 20.11 2.66 5.42
C LYS A 157 20.39 4.15 5.23
N ILE A 158 21.43 4.66 5.91
CA ILE A 158 21.81 6.06 5.99
C ILE A 158 23.30 6.18 6.30
N GLY A 159 23.87 7.37 6.15
CA GLY A 159 25.28 7.65 6.47
C GLY A 159 26.24 7.36 5.31
N ILE A 160 25.74 7.08 4.13
CA ILE A 160 26.54 6.84 2.92
C ILE A 160 26.63 8.12 2.05
N THR A 161 27.76 8.30 1.39
CA THR A 161 27.95 9.40 0.43
C THR A 161 27.32 9.07 -0.92
N PRO A 162 27.06 10.07 -1.81
CA PRO A 162 26.60 9.81 -3.18
C PRO A 162 27.49 8.83 -3.93
N GLN A 163 28.80 8.95 -3.75
CA GLN A 163 29.77 8.08 -4.43
C GLN A 163 29.70 6.62 -3.91
N THR A 164 29.61 6.44 -2.60
CA THR A 164 29.42 5.10 -2.00
C THR A 164 28.13 4.47 -2.48
N LEU A 165 27.05 5.26 -2.56
CA LEU A 165 25.75 4.78 -3.05
C LEU A 165 25.86 4.35 -4.53
N LEU A 166 26.56 5.11 -5.38
CA LEU A 166 26.79 4.73 -6.76
C LEU A 166 27.54 3.40 -6.90
N GLU A 167 28.60 3.19 -6.11
CA GLU A 167 29.33 1.90 -6.13
C GLU A 167 28.43 0.73 -5.72
N MET A 168 27.59 0.91 -4.71
CA MET A 168 26.61 -0.11 -4.31
C MET A 168 25.59 -0.39 -5.43
N VAL A 169 25.09 0.66 -6.09
CA VAL A 169 24.19 0.52 -7.25
C VAL A 169 24.84 -0.26 -8.39
N LYS A 170 26.15 -0.02 -8.65
CA LYS A 170 26.91 -0.77 -9.66
C LYS A 170 26.97 -2.28 -9.33
N GLU A 171 27.30 -2.63 -8.10
CA GLU A 171 27.32 -4.04 -7.66
C GLU A 171 25.94 -4.71 -7.79
N LEU A 172 24.87 -4.01 -7.41
CA LEU A 172 23.51 -4.53 -7.51
C LEU A 172 23.11 -4.75 -8.98
N VAL A 173 23.41 -3.81 -9.86
CA VAL A 173 23.11 -3.92 -11.30
C VAL A 173 23.91 -5.03 -11.95
N GLU A 174 25.21 -5.17 -11.63
CA GLU A 174 26.05 -6.28 -12.08
C GLU A 174 25.53 -7.64 -11.59
N GLY A 175 24.96 -7.68 -10.37
CA GLY A 175 24.29 -8.85 -9.82
C GLY A 175 22.93 -9.16 -10.46
N GLY A 176 22.43 -8.29 -11.36
CA GLY A 176 21.24 -8.55 -12.18
C GLY A 176 19.93 -8.06 -11.60
N VAL A 177 19.92 -7.05 -10.73
CA VAL A 177 18.68 -6.45 -10.23
C VAL A 177 17.93 -5.66 -11.32
N ASN A 178 16.60 -5.65 -11.23
CA ASN A 178 15.71 -4.88 -12.11
C ASN A 178 15.16 -3.62 -11.40
N PHE A 179 15.24 -3.57 -10.08
CA PHE A 179 14.69 -2.52 -9.25
C PHE A 179 15.61 -2.28 -8.05
N ILE A 180 15.89 -1.03 -7.77
CA ILE A 180 16.67 -0.60 -6.59
C ILE A 180 15.86 0.44 -5.84
N LYS A 181 15.72 0.25 -4.54
CA LYS A 181 15.07 1.20 -3.65
C LYS A 181 16.05 1.68 -2.59
N GLU A 182 16.16 3.01 -2.42
CA GLU A 182 16.79 3.58 -1.24
C GLU A 182 16.02 3.16 0.02
N ASP A 183 16.66 3.20 1.18
CA ASP A 183 15.94 2.96 2.43
C ASP A 183 15.02 4.14 2.77
N GLU A 184 13.90 3.88 3.40
CA GLU A 184 12.92 4.90 3.77
C GLU A 184 13.46 5.98 4.74
N ILE A 185 14.55 5.70 5.43
CA ILE A 185 15.18 6.63 6.36
C ILE A 185 16.07 7.65 5.63
N MET A 186 16.46 7.37 4.38
CA MET A 186 17.41 8.20 3.61
C MET A 186 16.86 9.60 3.34
N SER A 187 15.72 9.71 2.70
CA SER A 187 15.11 10.98 2.26
C SER A 187 16.12 11.96 1.62
N ASN A 188 16.39 13.13 2.22
CA ASN A 188 17.30 14.14 1.65
C ASN A 188 18.29 14.69 2.70
N PRO A 189 19.21 13.88 3.23
CA PRO A 189 20.20 14.34 4.22
C PRO A 189 21.30 15.18 3.57
N ALA A 190 21.87 16.12 4.33
CA ALA A 190 22.85 17.07 3.82
C ALA A 190 24.15 16.44 3.28
N PHE A 191 24.50 15.22 3.71
CA PHE A 191 25.69 14.48 3.28
C PHE A 191 25.44 13.61 2.02
N CYS A 192 24.19 13.55 1.53
CA CYS A 192 23.81 12.76 0.35
C CYS A 192 22.49 13.32 -0.21
N THR A 193 22.54 14.53 -0.74
CA THR A 193 21.37 15.23 -1.24
C THR A 193 20.82 14.61 -2.52
N ILE A 194 19.54 14.84 -2.81
CA ILE A 194 18.89 14.43 -4.06
C ILE A 194 19.66 15.03 -5.24
N GLU A 195 20.08 16.29 -5.12
CA GLU A 195 20.81 17.03 -6.14
C GLU A 195 22.17 16.42 -6.49
N GLU A 196 22.82 15.78 -5.53
CA GLU A 196 24.12 15.13 -5.73
C GLU A 196 24.01 13.68 -6.20
N ARG A 197 23.15 12.88 -5.55
CA ARG A 197 23.09 11.44 -5.81
C ARG A 197 22.26 11.04 -7.03
N VAL A 198 21.14 11.74 -7.28
CA VAL A 198 20.24 11.34 -8.36
C VAL A 198 20.89 11.44 -9.73
N PRO A 199 21.53 12.57 -10.12
CA PRO A 199 22.17 12.66 -11.45
C PRO A 199 23.31 11.65 -11.64
N LEU A 200 24.09 11.34 -10.59
CA LEU A 200 25.15 10.33 -10.65
C LEU A 200 24.60 8.94 -10.97
N ILE A 201 23.52 8.57 -10.31
CA ILE A 201 22.89 7.25 -10.47
C ILE A 201 22.12 7.21 -11.81
N ALA A 202 21.39 8.27 -12.16
CA ALA A 202 20.65 8.37 -13.40
C ALA A 202 21.56 8.23 -14.63
N GLU A 203 22.71 8.90 -14.65
CA GLU A 203 23.70 8.77 -15.73
C GLU A 203 24.23 7.33 -15.85
N TYR A 204 24.52 6.67 -14.71
CA TYR A 204 24.96 5.27 -14.73
C TYR A 204 23.86 4.32 -15.22
N LEU A 205 22.59 4.60 -14.93
CA LEU A 205 21.45 3.76 -15.27
C LEU A 205 20.84 4.05 -16.65
N LYS A 206 21.28 5.09 -17.35
CA LYS A 206 20.69 5.63 -18.58
C LYS A 206 20.36 4.58 -19.65
N ASP A 207 21.26 3.62 -19.84
CA ASP A 207 21.10 2.57 -20.85
C ASP A 207 20.74 1.19 -20.22
N LYS A 208 20.25 1.21 -18.98
CA LYS A 208 19.91 0.01 -18.20
C LYS A 208 18.42 -0.01 -17.89
N ASN A 209 17.81 -1.18 -18.02
CA ASN A 209 16.39 -1.36 -17.74
C ASN A 209 16.15 -1.59 -16.24
N VAL A 210 16.63 -0.66 -15.39
CA VAL A 210 16.54 -0.71 -13.94
C VAL A 210 15.72 0.45 -13.42
N VAL A 211 14.72 0.18 -12.60
CA VAL A 211 13.97 1.19 -11.86
C VAL A 211 14.76 1.56 -10.60
N TYR A 212 15.01 2.85 -10.40
CA TYR A 212 15.66 3.35 -9.18
C TYR A 212 14.70 4.26 -8.41
N CYS A 213 14.18 3.80 -7.28
CA CYS A 213 13.24 4.54 -6.45
C CYS A 213 13.96 5.35 -5.38
N VAL A 214 13.99 6.65 -5.61
CA VAL A 214 14.57 7.67 -4.71
C VAL A 214 13.66 7.89 -3.51
N SER A 215 14.20 7.89 -2.29
CA SER A 215 13.48 8.24 -1.07
C SER A 215 13.26 9.75 -0.99
N ILE A 216 11.99 10.19 -0.91
CA ILE A 216 11.63 11.61 -1.01
C ILE A 216 10.68 12.10 0.10
N HIS A 217 10.59 11.36 1.20
CA HIS A 217 9.68 11.70 2.30
C HIS A 217 9.82 13.14 2.73
N SER A 218 8.70 13.86 2.78
CA SER A 218 8.65 15.28 3.07
C SER A 218 7.21 15.70 3.35
N ASP A 219 7.03 16.83 4.00
CA ASP A 219 5.73 17.43 4.19
C ASP A 219 5.16 17.98 2.89
N TYR A 220 3.83 18.01 2.79
CA TYR A 220 3.12 18.67 1.70
C TYR A 220 3.29 20.22 1.82
N PRO A 221 3.48 21.00 0.75
CA PRO A 221 3.53 20.58 -0.66
C PRO A 221 4.93 20.17 -1.16
N HIS A 222 5.98 20.30 -0.35
CA HIS A 222 7.39 20.08 -0.75
C HIS A 222 7.65 18.71 -1.36
N ILE A 223 6.86 17.69 -0.98
CA ILE A 223 7.01 16.36 -1.55
C ILE A 223 6.75 16.35 -3.07
N LEU A 224 5.81 17.15 -3.58
CA LEU A 224 5.52 17.25 -5.01
C LEU A 224 6.66 17.94 -5.77
N ASP A 225 7.30 18.95 -5.17
CA ASP A 225 8.49 19.58 -5.75
C ASP A 225 9.66 18.61 -5.80
N ARG A 226 9.82 17.75 -4.80
CA ARG A 226 10.83 16.69 -4.81
C ARG A 226 10.59 15.65 -5.91
N VAL A 227 9.36 15.27 -6.19
CA VAL A 227 9.04 14.38 -7.32
C VAL A 227 9.48 15.02 -8.64
N LYS A 228 9.07 16.26 -8.88
CA LYS A 228 9.48 17.02 -10.08
C LYS A 228 10.99 17.10 -10.17
N ARG A 229 11.65 17.44 -9.05
CA ARG A 229 13.09 17.58 -8.99
C ARG A 229 13.84 16.28 -9.30
N VAL A 230 13.39 15.15 -8.76
CA VAL A 230 13.96 13.83 -9.10
C VAL A 230 13.83 13.55 -10.59
N TYR A 231 12.67 13.83 -11.17
CA TYR A 231 12.46 13.67 -12.62
C TYR A 231 13.40 14.56 -13.45
N GLU A 232 13.52 15.86 -13.13
CA GLU A 232 14.41 16.82 -13.78
C GLU A 232 15.89 16.39 -13.74
N LEU A 233 16.30 15.72 -12.65
CA LEU A 233 17.66 15.20 -12.46
C LEU A 233 17.88 13.84 -13.16
N GLY A 234 16.89 13.35 -13.94
CA GLY A 234 16.97 12.10 -14.70
C GLY A 234 16.55 10.85 -13.92
N GLY A 235 16.03 11.00 -12.70
CA GLY A 235 15.50 9.87 -11.92
C GLY A 235 14.22 9.32 -12.55
N ASN A 236 14.04 8.00 -12.46
CA ASN A 236 12.91 7.30 -13.06
C ASN A 236 11.91 6.70 -12.05
N GLY A 237 12.16 6.83 -10.75
CA GLY A 237 11.29 6.32 -9.72
C GLY A 237 11.42 7.04 -8.38
N VAL A 238 10.35 7.10 -7.63
CA VAL A 238 10.30 7.64 -6.27
C VAL A 238 9.59 6.67 -5.33
N HIS A 239 9.98 6.65 -4.06
CA HIS A 239 9.19 5.98 -3.06
C HIS A 239 8.81 6.91 -1.91
N ILE A 240 7.58 6.78 -1.46
CA ILE A 240 6.94 7.60 -0.47
C ILE A 240 6.40 6.71 0.64
N ASN A 241 6.64 7.06 1.89
CA ASN A 241 6.03 6.39 3.03
C ASN A 241 4.62 6.95 3.26
N PHE A 242 3.67 6.09 3.63
CA PHE A 242 2.27 6.50 3.86
C PHE A 242 2.09 7.55 4.98
N TRP A 243 3.09 7.74 5.84
CA TRP A 243 3.12 8.84 6.82
C TRP A 243 3.13 10.23 6.19
N CYS A 244 3.47 10.35 4.90
CA CYS A 244 3.32 11.60 4.15
C CYS A 244 1.86 11.91 3.78
N GLY A 245 0.92 11.02 4.14
CA GLY A 245 -0.50 11.11 3.84
C GLY A 245 -0.91 10.32 2.58
N LEU A 246 -2.02 9.58 2.67
CA LEU A 246 -2.45 8.73 1.55
C LEU A 246 -2.78 9.53 0.29
N GLY A 247 -3.39 10.70 0.42
CA GLY A 247 -3.72 11.56 -0.73
C GLY A 247 -2.52 12.02 -1.58
N VAL A 248 -1.30 11.98 -1.02
CA VAL A 248 -0.07 12.36 -1.74
C VAL A 248 0.17 11.50 -2.98
N TYR A 249 -0.14 10.20 -2.93
CA TYR A 249 0.07 9.30 -4.08
C TYR A 249 -0.79 9.72 -5.27
N LYS A 250 -2.07 10.06 -5.05
CA LYS A 250 -2.96 10.62 -6.08
C LYS A 250 -2.39 11.92 -6.64
N ALA A 251 -1.98 12.86 -5.79
CA ALA A 251 -1.40 14.13 -6.21
C ALA A 251 -0.10 13.94 -7.03
N VAL A 252 0.75 12.99 -6.67
CA VAL A 252 1.95 12.64 -7.47
C VAL A 252 1.55 12.10 -8.83
N ARG A 253 0.52 11.25 -8.91
CA ARG A 253 0.06 10.68 -10.18
C ARG A 253 -0.55 11.74 -11.10
N GLU A 254 -1.22 12.73 -10.53
CA GLU A 254 -1.80 13.88 -11.25
C GLU A 254 -0.75 14.84 -11.82
N LEU A 255 0.53 14.76 -11.40
CA LEU A 255 1.63 15.47 -12.09
C LEU A 255 1.89 14.94 -13.50
N ASP A 256 1.35 13.79 -13.85
CA ASP A 256 1.49 13.08 -15.13
C ASP A 256 2.95 12.86 -15.60
N LEU A 257 3.89 12.82 -14.68
CA LEU A 257 5.29 12.54 -14.98
C LEU A 257 5.49 11.03 -15.25
N PRO A 258 6.38 10.66 -16.22
CA PRO A 258 6.70 9.26 -16.50
C PRO A 258 7.69 8.70 -15.46
N ILE A 259 7.27 8.69 -14.19
CA ILE A 259 8.06 8.25 -13.05
C ILE A 259 7.36 7.09 -12.33
N PHE A 260 8.11 6.06 -11.96
CA PHE A 260 7.59 4.93 -11.17
C PHE A 260 7.30 5.38 -9.73
N LEU A 261 6.18 4.95 -9.19
CA LEU A 261 5.72 5.32 -7.85
C LEU A 261 5.63 4.08 -6.96
N HIS A 262 6.43 4.07 -5.89
CA HIS A 262 6.45 2.99 -4.90
C HIS A 262 5.86 3.45 -3.56
N PHE A 263 4.88 2.69 -3.05
CA PHE A 263 4.28 2.89 -1.74
C PHE A 263 5.08 2.13 -0.66
N GLN A 264 5.57 2.85 0.33
CA GLN A 264 6.32 2.30 1.46
C GLN A 264 5.43 2.16 2.70
N LYS A 265 5.32 0.93 3.21
CA LYS A 265 4.40 0.60 4.30
C LYS A 265 5.00 0.69 5.71
N SER A 266 6.27 1.01 5.89
CA SER A 266 6.92 0.99 7.22
C SER A 266 6.15 1.81 8.26
N GLY A 267 5.81 1.20 9.39
CA GLY A 267 5.03 1.80 10.47
C GLY A 267 3.53 1.55 10.39
N ASP A 268 3.04 0.83 9.38
CA ASP A 268 1.62 0.56 9.17
C ASP A 268 0.92 -0.17 10.33
N LYS A 269 1.66 -0.93 11.14
CA LYS A 269 1.08 -1.67 12.28
C LYS A 269 0.29 -0.80 13.26
N ILE A 270 0.59 0.49 13.35
CA ILE A 270 -0.18 1.43 14.18
C ILE A 270 -1.64 1.48 13.71
N LEU A 271 -1.86 1.41 12.40
CA LEU A 271 -3.18 1.50 11.78
C LEU A 271 -3.77 0.13 11.39
N THR A 272 -2.92 -0.86 11.07
CA THR A 272 -3.38 -2.10 10.41
C THR A 272 -3.26 -3.37 11.26
N ASN A 273 -2.79 -3.27 12.50
CA ASN A 273 -2.63 -4.45 13.35
C ASN A 273 -3.99 -4.97 13.82
N ARG A 274 -4.37 -6.16 13.38
CA ARG A 274 -5.65 -6.83 13.70
C ARG A 274 -5.84 -7.18 15.17
N ASN A 275 -4.79 -7.06 16.01
CA ASN A 275 -4.91 -7.20 17.47
C ASN A 275 -5.37 -5.92 18.15
N HIS A 276 -5.46 -4.80 17.43
CA HIS A 276 -6.03 -3.57 17.96
C HIS A 276 -7.55 -3.62 17.89
N ALA A 277 -8.21 -2.95 18.80
CA ALA A 277 -9.67 -2.81 18.75
C ALA A 277 -10.12 -1.95 17.56
N TYR A 278 -9.30 -0.96 17.19
CA TYR A 278 -9.55 -0.06 16.07
C TYR A 278 -8.43 -0.21 15.05
N TYR A 279 -8.78 -0.54 13.81
CA TYR A 279 -7.80 -0.66 12.73
C TYR A 279 -8.46 -0.59 11.34
N ILE A 280 -7.64 -0.37 10.33
CA ILE A 280 -8.01 -0.55 8.92
C ILE A 280 -7.26 -1.79 8.37
N ASP A 281 -7.97 -2.67 7.70
CA ASP A 281 -7.33 -3.85 7.12
C ASP A 281 -6.31 -3.46 6.04
N TRP A 282 -5.17 -4.15 6.02
CA TRP A 282 -4.13 -3.86 5.05
C TRP A 282 -4.60 -4.04 3.60
N THR A 283 -5.52 -4.96 3.34
CA THR A 283 -6.13 -5.14 2.02
C THR A 283 -6.89 -3.89 1.56
N VAL A 284 -7.53 -3.17 2.47
CA VAL A 284 -8.20 -1.89 2.16
C VAL A 284 -7.16 -0.84 1.74
N ILE A 285 -6.05 -0.74 2.47
CA ILE A 285 -4.96 0.17 2.07
C ILE A 285 -4.39 -0.21 0.70
N CYS A 286 -4.24 -1.51 0.39
CA CYS A 286 -3.82 -2.00 -0.92
C CYS A 286 -4.77 -1.57 -2.03
N LYS A 287 -6.09 -1.70 -1.81
CA LYS A 287 -7.13 -1.22 -2.73
C LYS A 287 -7.00 0.28 -3.00
N LEU A 288 -6.95 1.08 -1.95
CA LEU A 288 -6.82 2.53 -2.06
C LEU A 288 -5.51 2.93 -2.74
N ALA A 289 -4.40 2.25 -2.45
CA ALA A 289 -3.11 2.49 -3.09
C ALA A 289 -3.17 2.21 -4.60
N GLY A 290 -3.84 1.14 -5.02
CA GLY A 290 -4.10 0.83 -6.42
C GLY A 290 -4.88 1.94 -7.11
N MET A 291 -6.00 2.37 -6.53
CA MET A 291 -6.80 3.49 -7.04
C MET A 291 -5.96 4.78 -7.16
N MET A 292 -5.16 5.10 -6.14
CA MET A 292 -4.29 6.28 -6.12
C MET A 292 -3.12 6.23 -7.12
N GLY A 293 -2.91 5.10 -7.78
CA GLY A 293 -2.00 5.01 -8.92
C GLY A 293 -0.56 4.63 -8.60
N VAL A 294 -0.31 3.90 -7.52
CA VAL A 294 1.03 3.37 -7.24
C VAL A 294 1.37 2.22 -8.21
N ASP A 295 2.62 2.13 -8.65
CA ASP A 295 3.09 1.04 -9.50
C ASP A 295 3.59 -0.14 -8.67
N PHE A 296 4.21 0.14 -7.52
CA PHE A 296 4.74 -0.83 -6.57
C PHE A 296 4.24 -0.54 -5.16
N ILE A 297 4.02 -1.58 -4.38
CA ILE A 297 3.72 -1.47 -2.97
C ILE A 297 4.42 -2.55 -2.16
N HIS A 298 4.99 -2.19 -1.01
CA HIS A 298 5.48 -3.17 -0.06
C HIS A 298 4.30 -3.94 0.54
N ALA A 299 4.06 -5.18 0.07
CA ALA A 299 2.88 -5.97 0.44
C ALA A 299 3.04 -6.80 1.73
N GLY A 300 4.27 -6.93 2.24
CA GLY A 300 4.60 -7.82 3.35
C GLY A 300 5.55 -8.92 2.95
N MET A 301 5.52 -10.06 3.66
CA MET A 301 6.35 -11.22 3.36
C MET A 301 5.71 -12.51 3.83
N ILE A 302 5.85 -13.56 3.04
CA ILE A 302 5.51 -14.94 3.41
C ILE A 302 6.83 -15.64 3.81
N GLY A 303 6.85 -16.27 4.98
CA GLY A 303 8.01 -17.06 5.44
C GLY A 303 9.26 -16.29 5.83
N GLY A 304 9.21 -14.95 5.88
CA GLY A 304 10.27 -14.11 6.41
C GLY A 304 10.29 -14.06 7.94
N TYR A 305 10.95 -13.05 8.52
CA TYR A 305 11.01 -12.89 9.97
C TYR A 305 9.76 -12.24 10.59
N TYR A 306 8.82 -11.74 9.78
CA TYR A 306 7.49 -11.32 10.23
C TYR A 306 6.54 -12.51 10.34
N LYS A 307 5.87 -12.60 11.50
CA LYS A 307 4.84 -13.61 11.75
C LYS A 307 3.45 -13.07 11.35
N TRP A 308 3.25 -12.78 10.09
CA TRP A 308 1.92 -12.46 9.57
C TRP A 308 1.25 -13.73 9.11
N PRO A 309 -0.09 -13.86 9.24
CA PRO A 309 -0.81 -14.94 8.60
C PRO A 309 -0.55 -14.90 7.09
N GLU A 310 -0.15 -16.04 6.55
CA GLU A 310 0.14 -16.17 5.11
C GLU A 310 -1.04 -15.72 4.24
N SER A 311 -2.27 -16.07 4.66
CA SER A 311 -3.50 -15.68 3.97
C SER A 311 -3.64 -14.17 3.81
N GLU A 312 -3.24 -13.37 4.80
CA GLU A 312 -3.33 -11.91 4.72
C GLU A 312 -2.42 -11.33 3.64
N VAL A 313 -1.21 -11.87 3.51
CA VAL A 313 -0.27 -11.44 2.46
C VAL A 313 -0.79 -11.86 1.09
N VAL A 314 -1.29 -13.10 0.97
CA VAL A 314 -1.87 -13.61 -0.28
C VAL A 314 -3.09 -12.80 -0.71
N ASP A 315 -4.00 -12.47 0.22
CA ASP A 315 -5.19 -11.69 -0.09
C ASP A 315 -4.83 -10.24 -0.48
N SER A 316 -3.82 -9.65 0.17
CA SER A 316 -3.28 -8.34 -0.23
C SER A 316 -2.69 -8.36 -1.65
N ILE A 317 -1.96 -9.41 -2.01
CA ILE A 317 -1.40 -9.59 -3.36
C ILE A 317 -2.53 -9.72 -4.39
N LYS A 318 -3.55 -10.53 -4.11
CA LYS A 318 -4.72 -10.65 -5.01
C LYS A 318 -5.44 -9.32 -5.20
N GLU A 319 -5.58 -8.54 -4.13
CA GLU A 319 -6.20 -7.20 -4.23
C GLU A 319 -5.37 -6.27 -5.10
N LEU A 320 -4.05 -6.23 -4.92
CA LEU A 320 -3.14 -5.41 -5.72
C LEU A 320 -3.17 -5.80 -7.22
N HIS A 321 -3.26 -7.09 -7.53
CA HIS A 321 -3.34 -7.57 -8.90
C HIS A 321 -4.59 -7.08 -9.63
N LYS A 322 -5.72 -6.87 -8.96
CA LYS A 322 -6.94 -6.30 -9.57
C LYS A 322 -6.68 -4.91 -10.16
N TYR A 323 -5.80 -4.14 -9.53
CA TYR A 323 -5.40 -2.80 -9.98
C TYR A 323 -4.13 -2.79 -10.82
N GLY A 324 -3.54 -3.96 -11.10
CA GLY A 324 -2.29 -4.06 -11.86
C GLY A 324 -1.05 -3.56 -11.12
N VAL A 325 -1.09 -3.47 -9.78
CA VAL A 325 0.04 -3.04 -8.94
C VAL A 325 0.99 -4.20 -8.68
N MET A 326 2.31 -3.97 -8.79
CA MET A 326 3.35 -4.95 -8.50
C MET A 326 3.61 -5.05 -6.98
N PRO A 327 3.25 -6.18 -6.32
CA PRO A 327 3.56 -6.37 -4.91
C PRO A 327 5.06 -6.57 -4.71
N ALA A 328 5.67 -5.81 -3.80
CA ALA A 328 7.05 -5.98 -3.37
C ALA A 328 7.09 -6.78 -2.06
N LEU A 329 7.73 -7.94 -2.07
CA LEU A 329 7.90 -8.80 -0.90
C LEU A 329 9.29 -8.58 -0.29
N SER A 330 9.33 -8.22 0.98
CA SER A 330 10.57 -7.97 1.70
C SER A 330 10.47 -8.42 3.17
N CYS A 331 11.39 -8.01 4.04
CA CYS A 331 11.39 -8.41 5.46
C CYS A 331 11.78 -9.89 5.69
N GLY A 332 12.99 -10.25 5.23
CA GLY A 332 13.55 -11.58 5.41
C GLY A 332 13.50 -12.44 4.14
N PHE A 333 13.22 -11.83 3.00
CA PHE A 333 13.35 -12.53 1.72
C PHE A 333 14.83 -12.90 1.48
N HIS A 334 15.07 -14.15 1.07
CA HIS A 334 16.41 -14.68 0.76
C HIS A 334 16.30 -15.77 -0.34
N PRO A 335 17.40 -16.17 -0.99
CA PRO A 335 17.38 -17.09 -2.12
C PRO A 335 16.58 -18.37 -1.89
N GLY A 336 16.65 -18.95 -0.70
CA GLY A 336 15.95 -20.20 -0.37
C GLY A 336 14.42 -20.10 -0.21
N LEU A 337 13.82 -18.92 -0.37
CA LEU A 337 12.38 -18.72 -0.32
C LEU A 337 11.74 -18.51 -1.70
N THR A 338 12.54 -18.27 -2.74
CA THR A 338 12.03 -17.81 -4.04
C THR A 338 11.06 -18.81 -4.68
N GLU A 339 11.42 -20.08 -4.70
CA GLU A 339 10.60 -21.14 -5.31
C GLU A 339 9.28 -21.29 -4.55
N TRP A 340 9.37 -21.47 -3.24
CA TRP A 340 8.21 -21.62 -2.36
C TRP A 340 7.24 -20.42 -2.41
N VAL A 341 7.75 -19.18 -2.45
CA VAL A 341 6.91 -17.99 -2.61
C VAL A 341 6.24 -17.97 -3.97
N THR A 342 7.00 -18.30 -5.03
CA THR A 342 6.47 -18.33 -6.41
C THR A 342 5.35 -19.36 -6.58
N GLU A 343 5.46 -20.52 -5.95
CA GLU A 343 4.39 -21.53 -5.95
C GLU A 343 3.10 -21.02 -5.31
N LYS A 344 3.20 -20.17 -4.29
CA LYS A 344 2.03 -19.66 -3.57
C LYS A 344 1.35 -18.46 -4.22
N VAL A 345 2.11 -17.57 -4.84
CA VAL A 345 1.57 -16.28 -5.31
C VAL A 345 1.76 -16.04 -6.82
N GLY A 346 2.34 -17.01 -7.55
CA GLY A 346 2.67 -16.85 -8.96
C GLY A 346 3.93 -16.01 -9.16
N ILE A 347 4.11 -15.47 -10.37
CA ILE A 347 5.32 -14.71 -10.77
C ILE A 347 5.15 -13.19 -10.71
N ASP A 348 3.92 -12.69 -10.52
CA ASP A 348 3.64 -11.27 -10.54
C ASP A 348 3.86 -10.64 -9.15
N TYR A 349 5.11 -10.75 -8.70
CA TYR A 349 5.63 -10.07 -7.51
C TYR A 349 7.08 -9.65 -7.72
N MET A 350 7.57 -8.77 -6.88
CA MET A 350 8.98 -8.39 -6.80
C MET A 350 9.60 -8.96 -5.51
N ALA A 351 10.63 -9.80 -5.67
CA ALA A 351 11.51 -10.17 -4.57
C ALA A 351 12.40 -8.97 -4.21
N ASN A 352 11.98 -8.17 -3.21
CA ASN A 352 12.64 -6.92 -2.85
C ASN A 352 13.54 -7.12 -1.62
N VAL A 353 14.82 -7.38 -1.86
CA VAL A 353 15.74 -7.97 -0.89
C VAL A 353 16.77 -6.95 -0.40
N GLY A 354 16.95 -6.83 0.91
CA GLY A 354 18.01 -6.01 1.52
C GLY A 354 19.04 -6.86 2.22
N GLY A 355 18.70 -7.37 3.41
CA GLY A 355 19.63 -8.06 4.29
C GLY A 355 20.35 -9.29 3.70
N ALA A 356 19.63 -10.07 2.87
CA ALA A 356 20.23 -11.26 2.26
C ALA A 356 21.20 -10.93 1.10
N ILE A 357 21.04 -9.78 0.45
CA ILE A 357 22.01 -9.32 -0.54
C ILE A 357 23.26 -8.81 0.15
N HIS A 358 23.13 -7.76 0.96
CA HIS A 358 24.30 -7.08 1.57
C HIS A 358 24.98 -7.91 2.68
N GLY A 359 24.25 -8.86 3.25
CA GLY A 359 24.78 -9.78 4.26
C GLY A 359 25.31 -11.11 3.71
N HIS A 360 25.45 -11.27 2.40
CA HIS A 360 26.05 -12.48 1.84
C HIS A 360 27.49 -12.65 2.33
N PRO A 361 27.98 -13.89 2.58
CA PRO A 361 29.37 -14.11 3.05
C PRO A 361 30.44 -13.49 2.16
N ASP A 362 30.23 -13.45 0.84
CA ASP A 362 31.15 -12.90 -0.14
C ASP A 362 30.79 -11.47 -0.61
N GLY A 363 29.95 -10.73 0.15
CA GLY A 363 29.60 -9.35 -0.14
C GLY A 363 28.37 -9.14 -1.02
N THR A 364 28.10 -7.88 -1.33
CA THR A 364 26.86 -7.41 -1.99
C THR A 364 26.67 -8.01 -3.39
N LEU A 365 27.69 -7.97 -4.23
CA LEU A 365 27.63 -8.52 -5.60
C LEU A 365 27.28 -10.02 -5.58
N ALA A 366 27.94 -10.79 -4.69
CA ALA A 366 27.66 -12.21 -4.54
C ALA A 366 26.23 -12.47 -4.03
N GLY A 367 25.75 -11.65 -3.10
CA GLY A 367 24.38 -11.72 -2.61
C GLY A 367 23.35 -11.43 -3.68
N ALA A 368 23.60 -10.45 -4.54
CA ALA A 368 22.75 -10.16 -5.69
C ALA A 368 22.76 -11.32 -6.70
N LYS A 369 23.94 -11.88 -7.02
CA LYS A 369 24.06 -13.07 -7.87
C LYS A 369 23.31 -14.27 -7.28
N ALA A 370 23.41 -14.53 -5.98
CA ALA A 370 22.68 -15.62 -5.32
C ALA A 370 21.15 -15.50 -5.49
N MET A 371 20.61 -14.27 -5.34
CA MET A 371 19.17 -14.03 -5.60
C MET A 371 18.82 -14.23 -7.07
N LYS A 372 19.65 -13.74 -7.97
CA LYS A 372 19.45 -13.93 -9.42
C LYS A 372 19.45 -15.39 -9.80
N GLN A 373 20.41 -16.17 -9.28
CA GLN A 373 20.51 -17.62 -9.47
C GLN A 373 19.26 -18.36 -8.95
N SER A 374 18.72 -17.93 -7.80
CA SER A 374 17.48 -18.48 -7.26
C SER A 374 16.29 -18.22 -8.19
N ILE A 375 16.14 -17.01 -8.72
CA ILE A 375 15.06 -16.64 -9.63
C ILE A 375 15.20 -17.35 -10.97
N ASP A 376 16.43 -17.51 -11.49
CA ASP A 376 16.72 -18.18 -12.76
C ASP A 376 16.88 -19.70 -12.63
N LYS A 377 16.83 -20.25 -11.42
CA LYS A 377 16.97 -21.67 -11.11
C LYS A 377 18.31 -22.27 -11.58
N THR A 378 19.42 -21.52 -11.41
CA THR A 378 20.78 -21.97 -11.79
C THR A 378 21.61 -22.56 -10.66
N TYR A 379 21.35 -22.15 -9.42
CA TYR A 379 21.88 -22.76 -8.17
C TYR A 379 23.41 -22.91 -8.07
N ASP A 380 24.14 -21.87 -8.50
CA ASP A 380 25.61 -21.88 -8.49
C ASP A 380 26.22 -21.61 -7.11
N THR A 381 27.52 -21.26 -7.08
CA THR A 381 28.31 -21.13 -5.84
C THR A 381 27.70 -20.10 -4.87
N GLU A 382 27.28 -18.94 -5.36
CA GLU A 382 26.75 -17.85 -4.52
C GLU A 382 25.40 -18.28 -3.90
N TYR A 383 24.54 -18.93 -4.68
CA TYR A 383 23.28 -19.50 -4.17
C TYR A 383 23.55 -20.52 -3.06
N ASN A 384 24.47 -21.46 -3.28
CA ASN A 384 24.77 -22.50 -2.31
C ASN A 384 25.29 -21.92 -0.97
N LYS A 385 26.15 -20.89 -1.03
CA LYS A 385 26.61 -20.18 0.18
C LYS A 385 25.45 -19.43 0.88
N ALA A 386 24.53 -18.85 0.14
CA ALA A 386 23.33 -18.23 0.68
C ALA A 386 22.43 -19.25 1.40
N ILE A 387 22.25 -20.44 0.82
CA ILE A 387 21.46 -21.53 1.44
C ILE A 387 22.10 -22.04 2.72
N GLN A 388 23.45 -22.15 2.77
CA GLN A 388 24.15 -22.50 4.00
C GLN A 388 23.90 -21.50 5.12
N LYS A 389 23.69 -20.21 4.80
CA LYS A 389 23.47 -19.15 5.79
C LYS A 389 22.01 -19.01 6.20
N TRP A 390 21.07 -19.06 5.28
CA TRP A 390 19.65 -18.73 5.52
C TRP A 390 18.71 -19.94 5.41
N GLY A 391 19.19 -21.07 4.90
CA GLY A 391 18.36 -22.26 4.66
C GLY A 391 17.49 -22.14 3.40
N SER A 392 16.64 -23.15 3.18
CA SER A 392 15.62 -23.20 2.14
C SER A 392 14.30 -23.73 2.70
N LYS A 393 13.19 -23.38 2.09
CA LYS A 393 11.85 -23.98 2.33
C LYS A 393 11.44 -24.86 1.19
#